data_4bca50eb78b79d9976d86f882f537209
#
_entry.id   4bca50eb78b79d9976d86f882f537209
#
_cell.length_a   1.000
_cell.length_b   1.000
_cell.length_c   1.000
_cell.angle_alpha   90.00
_cell.angle_beta   90.00
_cell.angle_gamma   90.00
#
_symmetry.space_group_name_H-M   'P 1'
#
loop_
_entity.id
_entity.type
_entity.pdbx_description
1 polymer ?
#
loop_
_entity_poly.entity_id
_entity_poly.type
_entity_poly.pdbx_seq_one_letter_code
_entity_poly.pdbx_strand_id
1 'polypeptide(L)'
;MIKTIDHIGIMTNDLQKSVEFYTDVLGFSISAKIEMEEVGLSAIFIEKNGSKIELMGYRGAIPKRSEGIEIIMGGSSIPLNDHITFTVDDLGATVSELKGKGIEFGLEPMQVEGGIKIAFFKDPNGVLMELMEHPKQQNKSTEYIIV
;
A
#
# COMPACT_ATOMS: atom_id res chain seq x y z
N MET A 1 15.55 16.49 -16.49
CA MET A 1 15.78 16.30 -15.03
C MET A 1 14.53 15.76 -14.40
N ILE A 2 14.64 14.66 -13.64
CA ILE A 2 13.50 14.08 -12.90
C ILE A 2 13.09 15.05 -11.82
N LYS A 3 11.77 15.26 -11.63
CA LYS A 3 11.23 16.18 -10.62
C LYS A 3 10.66 15.44 -9.40
N THR A 4 9.80 14.47 -9.63
CA THR A 4 9.05 13.79 -8.57
C THR A 4 8.45 12.49 -9.08
N ILE A 5 7.88 11.70 -8.17
CA ILE A 5 7.04 10.58 -8.53
C ILE A 5 5.62 11.13 -8.77
N ASP A 6 5.10 10.98 -10.00
CA ASP A 6 3.74 11.40 -10.33
C ASP A 6 2.71 10.44 -9.74
N HIS A 7 2.89 9.15 -9.96
CA HIS A 7 2.03 8.10 -9.44
C HIS A 7 2.75 6.75 -9.43
N ILE A 8 2.12 5.78 -8.81
CA ILE A 8 2.54 4.38 -8.82
C ILE A 8 1.47 3.59 -9.58
N GLY A 9 1.89 2.76 -10.54
CA GLY A 9 0.99 1.89 -11.29
C GLY A 9 0.92 0.49 -10.70
N ILE A 10 -0.29 -0.05 -10.58
CA ILE A 10 -0.55 -1.41 -10.10
C ILE A 10 -1.38 -2.14 -11.15
N MET A 11 -0.84 -3.27 -11.64
CA MET A 11 -1.63 -4.21 -12.44
C MET A 11 -2.59 -4.96 -11.53
N THR A 12 -3.86 -4.95 -11.87
CA THR A 12 -4.89 -5.59 -11.05
C THR A 12 -5.34 -6.91 -11.65
N ASN A 13 -5.71 -7.87 -10.80
CA ASN A 13 -6.33 -9.12 -11.21
C ASN A 13 -7.81 -8.91 -11.56
N ASP A 14 -8.45 -7.98 -10.86
CA ASP A 14 -9.84 -7.58 -11.04
C ASP A 14 -9.93 -6.08 -10.74
N LEU A 15 -10.06 -5.28 -11.78
CA LEU A 15 -10.04 -3.82 -11.66
C LEU A 15 -11.17 -3.31 -10.76
N GLN A 16 -12.38 -3.83 -10.91
CA GLN A 16 -13.54 -3.41 -10.12
C GLN A 16 -13.34 -3.68 -8.63
N LYS A 17 -12.88 -4.88 -8.27
CA LYS A 17 -12.58 -5.24 -6.88
C LYS A 17 -11.46 -4.40 -6.29
N SER A 18 -10.44 -4.09 -7.10
CA SER A 18 -9.34 -3.24 -6.66
C SER A 18 -9.81 -1.81 -6.39
N VAL A 19 -10.63 -1.24 -7.27
CA VAL A 19 -11.21 0.08 -7.06
C VAL A 19 -12.04 0.12 -5.76
N GLU A 20 -12.88 -0.88 -5.54
CA GLU A 20 -13.68 -0.97 -4.31
C GLU A 20 -12.79 -1.05 -3.07
N PHE A 21 -11.74 -1.85 -3.12
CA PHE A 21 -10.78 -1.96 -2.01
C PHE A 21 -10.12 -0.61 -1.68
N TYR A 22 -9.56 0.06 -2.68
CA TYR A 22 -8.86 1.33 -2.46
C TYR A 22 -9.81 2.47 -2.07
N THR A 23 -11.04 2.48 -2.59
CA THR A 23 -12.00 3.53 -2.24
C THR A 23 -12.74 3.25 -0.94
N ASP A 24 -13.32 2.07 -0.77
CA ASP A 24 -14.17 1.75 0.38
C ASP A 24 -13.37 1.37 1.63
N VAL A 25 -12.24 0.69 1.45
CA VAL A 25 -11.42 0.25 2.59
C VAL A 25 -10.33 1.26 2.94
N LEU A 26 -9.55 1.72 1.95
CA LEU A 26 -8.43 2.64 2.18
C LEU A 26 -8.79 4.12 2.07
N GLY A 27 -9.98 4.45 1.59
CA GLY A 27 -10.48 5.83 1.58
C GLY A 27 -9.94 6.71 0.46
N PHE A 28 -9.44 6.13 -0.64
CA PHE A 28 -9.07 6.87 -1.84
C PHE A 28 -10.31 7.33 -2.60
N SER A 29 -10.14 8.33 -3.46
CA SER A 29 -11.16 8.82 -4.38
C SER A 29 -10.72 8.64 -5.82
N ILE A 30 -11.65 8.32 -6.71
CA ILE A 30 -11.36 8.24 -8.15
C ILE A 30 -11.11 9.65 -8.67
N SER A 31 -10.00 9.86 -9.37
CA SER A 31 -9.64 11.15 -9.97
C SER A 31 -9.70 11.16 -11.49
N ALA A 32 -9.51 10.02 -12.16
CA ALA A 32 -9.57 9.93 -13.61
C ALA A 32 -9.80 8.49 -14.07
N LYS A 33 -10.27 8.35 -15.31
CA LYS A 33 -10.41 7.06 -16.02
C LYS A 33 -9.86 7.21 -17.42
N ILE A 34 -9.09 6.22 -17.85
CA ILE A 34 -8.49 6.18 -19.18
C ILE A 34 -8.75 4.80 -19.78
N GLU A 35 -9.25 4.77 -21.03
CA GLU A 35 -9.41 3.55 -21.79
C GLU A 35 -8.44 3.55 -22.97
N MET A 36 -7.68 2.48 -23.10
CA MET A 36 -6.77 2.24 -24.24
C MET A 36 -7.16 0.93 -24.89
N GLU A 37 -8.26 0.96 -25.67
CA GLU A 37 -8.85 -0.25 -26.27
C GLU A 37 -7.91 -0.99 -27.21
N GLU A 38 -7.09 -0.28 -27.95
CA GLU A 38 -6.14 -0.86 -28.92
C GLU A 38 -5.15 -1.83 -28.26
N VAL A 39 -4.74 -1.54 -27.03
CA VAL A 39 -3.81 -2.38 -26.28
C VAL A 39 -4.50 -3.17 -25.17
N GLY A 40 -5.81 -3.06 -25.04
CA GLY A 40 -6.61 -3.81 -24.06
C GLY A 40 -6.40 -3.38 -22.62
N LEU A 41 -6.02 -2.12 -22.39
CA LEU A 41 -5.78 -1.56 -21.06
C LEU A 41 -6.87 -0.59 -20.66
N SER A 42 -7.32 -0.69 -19.41
CA SER A 42 -8.15 0.29 -18.73
C SER A 42 -7.40 0.78 -17.51
N ALA A 43 -7.41 2.07 -17.23
CA ALA A 43 -6.77 2.64 -16.08
C ALA A 43 -7.74 3.50 -15.27
N ILE A 44 -7.73 3.33 -13.95
CA ILE A 44 -8.46 4.18 -13.02
C ILE A 44 -7.44 4.78 -12.07
N PHE A 45 -7.35 6.12 -12.08
CA PHE A 45 -6.51 6.85 -11.14
C PHE A 45 -7.29 7.13 -9.87
N ILE A 46 -6.67 6.82 -8.75
CA ILE A 46 -7.19 7.09 -7.42
C ILE A 46 -6.22 7.99 -6.67
N GLU A 47 -6.75 8.81 -5.79
CA GLU A 47 -5.97 9.83 -5.10
C GLU A 47 -6.42 9.97 -3.64
N LYS A 48 -5.45 10.21 -2.76
CA LYS A 48 -5.69 10.55 -1.36
C LYS A 48 -4.55 11.44 -0.87
N ASN A 49 -4.90 12.63 -0.36
CA ASN A 49 -3.93 13.58 0.23
C ASN A 49 -2.71 13.84 -0.66
N GLY A 50 -2.91 13.95 -1.97
CA GLY A 50 -1.85 14.18 -2.95
C GLY A 50 -1.11 12.94 -3.43
N SER A 51 -1.33 11.78 -2.84
CA SER A 51 -0.79 10.51 -3.33
C SER A 51 -1.70 9.91 -4.38
N LYS A 52 -1.12 9.52 -5.50
CA LYS A 52 -1.85 9.01 -6.66
C LYS A 52 -1.40 7.60 -7.02
N ILE A 53 -2.37 6.73 -7.28
CA ILE A 53 -2.15 5.36 -7.76
C ILE A 53 -2.96 5.17 -9.04
N GLU A 54 -2.34 4.53 -10.03
CA GLU A 54 -3.01 4.08 -11.24
C GLU A 54 -3.34 2.59 -11.11
N LEU A 55 -4.60 2.26 -11.07
CA LEU A 55 -5.06 0.87 -11.10
C LEU A 55 -5.33 0.48 -12.55
N MET A 56 -4.62 -0.55 -13.04
CA MET A 56 -4.70 -0.96 -14.45
C MET A 56 -5.37 -2.33 -14.57
N GLY A 57 -6.36 -2.40 -15.44
CA GLY A 57 -6.98 -3.65 -15.87
C GLY A 57 -6.49 -4.02 -17.27
N TYR A 58 -6.16 -5.29 -17.48
CA TYR A 58 -5.76 -5.83 -18.77
C TYR A 58 -6.71 -6.95 -19.18
N ARG A 59 -7.17 -6.95 -20.44
CA ARG A 59 -8.10 -7.99 -20.92
C ARG A 59 -7.45 -9.35 -21.18
N GLY A 60 -6.11 -9.41 -21.28
CA GLY A 60 -5.34 -10.64 -21.43
C GLY A 60 -4.94 -11.24 -20.08
N ALA A 61 -4.12 -12.29 -20.14
CA ALA A 61 -3.59 -12.93 -18.94
C ALA A 61 -2.51 -12.08 -18.27
N ILE A 62 -2.53 -12.06 -16.94
CA ILE A 62 -1.55 -11.34 -16.12
C ILE A 62 -0.65 -12.37 -15.44
N PRO A 63 0.68 -12.23 -15.52
CA PRO A 63 1.59 -13.10 -14.80
C PRO A 63 1.35 -13.04 -13.30
N LYS A 64 1.54 -14.17 -12.62
CA LYS A 64 1.45 -14.24 -11.17
C LYS A 64 2.52 -13.35 -10.53
N ARG A 65 2.13 -12.57 -9.53
CA ARG A 65 3.04 -11.71 -8.76
C ARG A 65 3.99 -12.55 -7.91
N SER A 66 5.24 -12.08 -7.78
CA SER A 66 6.23 -12.68 -6.87
C SER A 66 5.73 -12.63 -5.42
N GLU A 67 5.94 -13.70 -4.67
CA GLU A 67 5.59 -13.76 -3.25
C GLU A 67 6.61 -13.06 -2.35
N GLY A 68 7.81 -12.75 -2.86
CA GLY A 68 8.86 -12.08 -2.11
C GLY A 68 9.80 -13.03 -1.36
N ILE A 69 10.57 -12.47 -0.45
CA ILE A 69 11.55 -13.20 0.38
C ILE A 69 10.98 -13.41 1.77
N GLU A 70 10.96 -14.65 2.23
CA GLU A 70 10.54 -14.97 3.60
C GLU A 70 11.57 -14.46 4.61
N ILE A 71 11.13 -13.57 5.50
CA ILE A 71 11.95 -13.09 6.63
C ILE A 71 11.21 -13.26 7.94
N ILE A 72 11.97 -13.39 9.01
CA ILE A 72 11.42 -13.44 10.37
C ILE A 72 11.50 -12.05 10.98
N MET A 73 10.36 -11.51 11.37
CA MET A 73 10.25 -10.20 12.02
C MET A 73 9.20 -10.27 13.13
N GLY A 74 9.57 -9.88 14.34
CA GLY A 74 8.67 -9.91 15.49
C GLY A 74 8.11 -11.31 15.81
N GLY A 75 8.87 -12.37 15.52
CA GLY A 75 8.44 -13.76 15.72
C GLY A 75 7.52 -14.29 14.63
N SER A 76 7.19 -13.49 13.62
CA SER A 76 6.35 -13.88 12.48
C SER A 76 7.19 -14.01 11.21
N SER A 77 6.86 -14.99 10.37
CA SER A 77 7.43 -15.10 9.02
C SER A 77 6.58 -14.26 8.07
N ILE A 78 7.21 -13.31 7.37
CA ILE A 78 6.53 -12.44 6.41
C ILE A 78 7.21 -12.54 5.04
N PRO A 79 6.44 -12.55 3.94
CA PRO A 79 6.99 -12.45 2.60
C PRO A 79 7.29 -10.98 2.28
N LEU A 80 8.56 -10.57 2.42
CA LEU A 80 8.97 -9.20 2.10
C LEU A 80 9.19 -9.05 0.60
N ASN A 81 8.61 -8.02 0.02
CA ASN A 81 8.69 -7.69 -1.39
C ASN A 81 8.67 -6.17 -1.57
N ASP A 82 8.79 -5.72 -2.81
CA ASP A 82 8.51 -4.33 -3.14
C ASP A 82 7.12 -3.97 -2.62
N HIS A 83 7.00 -2.82 -2.01
CA HIS A 83 5.77 -2.45 -1.31
C HIS A 83 5.52 -0.94 -1.34
N ILE A 84 4.29 -0.60 -1.02
CA ILE A 84 3.85 0.79 -0.82
C ILE A 84 3.67 0.99 0.67
N THR A 85 4.25 2.07 1.20
CA THR A 85 4.12 2.42 2.61
C THR A 85 3.24 3.65 2.75
N PHE A 86 2.20 3.53 3.58
CA PHE A 86 1.34 4.65 3.95
C PHE A 86 1.71 5.16 5.34
N THR A 87 1.77 6.46 5.50
CA THR A 87 1.92 7.10 6.80
C THR A 87 0.57 7.15 7.51
N VAL A 88 0.55 6.78 8.78
CA VAL A 88 -0.63 6.87 9.64
C VAL A 88 -0.31 7.64 10.91
N ASP A 89 -1.31 8.30 11.49
CA ASP A 89 -1.13 9.05 12.74
C ASP A 89 -1.17 8.14 13.98
N ASP A 90 -2.00 7.09 13.92
CA ASP A 90 -2.18 6.11 14.99
C ASP A 90 -2.28 4.72 14.36
N LEU A 91 -1.20 3.95 14.47
CA LEU A 91 -1.14 2.63 13.84
C LEU A 91 -2.15 1.66 14.45
N GLY A 92 -2.26 1.64 15.79
CA GLY A 92 -3.19 0.73 16.47
C GLY A 92 -4.64 0.99 16.07
N ALA A 93 -5.06 2.24 16.00
CA ALA A 93 -6.40 2.62 15.59
C ALA A 93 -6.65 2.28 14.12
N THR A 94 -5.69 2.55 13.24
CA THR A 94 -5.81 2.24 11.80
C THR A 94 -5.91 0.74 11.57
N VAL A 95 -5.06 -0.05 12.21
CA VAL A 95 -5.10 -1.52 12.10
C VAL A 95 -6.44 -2.07 12.60
N SER A 96 -6.93 -1.56 13.72
CA SER A 96 -8.23 -1.97 14.25
C SER A 96 -9.38 -1.65 13.28
N GLU A 97 -9.37 -0.47 12.67
CA GLU A 97 -10.35 -0.08 11.67
C GLU A 97 -10.30 -0.99 10.44
N LEU A 98 -9.11 -1.25 9.91
CA LEU A 98 -8.93 -2.10 8.73
C LEU A 98 -9.30 -3.56 9.00
N LYS A 99 -9.00 -4.08 10.18
CA LYS A 99 -9.47 -5.41 10.61
C LYS A 99 -11.00 -5.48 10.65
N GLY A 100 -11.64 -4.43 11.11
CA GLY A 100 -13.11 -4.31 11.11
C GLY A 100 -13.71 -4.33 9.70
N LYS A 101 -12.91 -3.99 8.69
CA LYS A 101 -13.27 -4.05 7.26
C LYS A 101 -12.81 -5.35 6.58
N GLY A 102 -12.34 -6.33 7.34
CA GLY A 102 -11.96 -7.65 6.84
C GLY A 102 -10.52 -7.80 6.40
N ILE A 103 -9.64 -6.86 6.71
CA ILE A 103 -8.22 -6.94 6.35
C ILE A 103 -7.48 -7.85 7.34
N GLU A 104 -6.71 -8.79 6.79
CA GLU A 104 -5.78 -9.62 7.55
C GLU A 104 -4.37 -9.06 7.47
N PHE A 105 -3.66 -9.00 8.60
CA PHE A 105 -2.31 -8.48 8.68
C PHE A 105 -1.30 -9.64 8.72
N GLY A 106 -0.36 -9.64 7.78
CA GLY A 106 0.75 -10.58 7.78
C GLY A 106 1.78 -10.25 8.86
N LEU A 107 1.96 -8.96 9.16
CA LEU A 107 2.70 -8.48 10.32
C LEU A 107 1.79 -7.58 11.14
N GLU A 108 1.49 -8.00 12.38
CA GLU A 108 0.79 -7.20 13.36
C GLU A 108 1.66 -6.02 13.80
N PRO A 109 1.05 -4.94 14.34
CA PRO A 109 1.81 -3.77 14.77
C PRO A 109 2.99 -4.11 15.65
N MET A 110 4.18 -3.63 15.26
CA MET A 110 5.38 -3.74 16.07
C MET A 110 6.21 -2.47 15.99
N GLN A 111 6.98 -2.21 17.02
CA GLN A 111 7.92 -1.11 17.06
C GLN A 111 9.29 -1.58 16.58
N VAL A 112 9.90 -0.79 15.69
CA VAL A 112 11.26 -0.99 15.21
C VAL A 112 12.16 0.14 15.72
N GLU A 113 13.43 0.16 15.31
CA GLU A 113 14.37 1.20 15.73
C GLU A 113 13.86 2.61 15.44
N GLY A 114 14.26 3.55 16.28
CA GLY A 114 13.86 4.96 16.14
C GLY A 114 12.44 5.27 16.62
N GLY A 115 11.75 4.32 17.27
CA GLY A 115 10.39 4.50 17.74
C GLY A 115 9.32 4.44 16.63
N ILE A 116 9.71 4.00 15.44
CA ILE A 116 8.81 3.78 14.30
C ILE A 116 7.99 2.52 14.57
N LYS A 117 6.69 2.60 14.29
CA LYS A 117 5.79 1.44 14.36
C LYS A 117 5.32 1.07 12.96
N ILE A 118 5.31 -0.23 12.68
CA ILE A 118 4.95 -0.76 11.36
C ILE A 118 3.94 -1.90 11.47
N ALA A 119 3.20 -2.11 10.38
CA ALA A 119 2.37 -3.28 10.15
C ALA A 119 2.30 -3.55 8.65
N PHE A 120 2.10 -4.81 8.25
CA PHE A 120 2.00 -5.20 6.84
C PHE A 120 0.69 -5.93 6.55
N PHE A 121 0.11 -5.63 5.40
CA PHE A 121 -1.01 -6.36 4.82
C PHE A 121 -0.86 -6.42 3.30
N LYS A 122 -1.76 -7.09 2.60
CA LYS A 122 -1.76 -7.16 1.14
C LYS A 122 -3.05 -6.58 0.57
N ASP A 123 -2.93 -5.95 -0.60
CA ASP A 123 -4.10 -5.59 -1.40
C ASP A 123 -4.70 -6.84 -2.08
N PRO A 124 -5.85 -6.72 -2.79
CA PRO A 124 -6.46 -7.87 -3.48
C PRO A 124 -5.60 -8.49 -4.58
N ASN A 125 -4.58 -7.80 -5.06
CA ASN A 125 -3.67 -8.26 -6.12
C ASN A 125 -2.42 -8.94 -5.58
N GLY A 126 -2.26 -9.00 -4.26
CA GLY A 126 -1.06 -9.50 -3.60
C GLY A 126 0.05 -8.46 -3.48
N VAL A 127 -0.23 -7.18 -3.73
CA VAL A 127 0.73 -6.09 -3.49
C VAL A 127 0.92 -5.91 -2.00
N LEU A 128 2.18 -5.96 -1.56
CA LEU A 128 2.52 -5.74 -0.16
C LEU A 128 2.30 -4.27 0.20
N MET A 129 1.61 -4.04 1.31
CA MET A 129 1.32 -2.72 1.86
C MET A 129 1.90 -2.61 3.26
N GLU A 130 2.57 -1.51 3.55
CA GLU A 130 3.07 -1.19 4.89
C GLU A 130 2.33 0.02 5.44
N LEU A 131 1.97 -0.03 6.71
CA LEU A 131 1.55 1.13 7.47
C LEU A 131 2.68 1.53 8.40
N MET A 132 2.98 2.83 8.46
CA MET A 132 4.08 3.36 9.27
C MET A 132 3.60 4.55 10.09
N GLU A 133 3.78 4.44 11.41
CA GLU A 133 3.60 5.56 12.33
C GLU A 133 4.97 6.05 12.77
N HIS A 134 5.25 7.31 12.49
CA HIS A 134 6.46 7.95 12.98
C HIS A 134 6.26 8.42 14.43
N PRO A 135 7.31 8.38 15.27
CA PRO A 135 7.20 8.90 16.61
C PRO A 135 6.84 10.40 16.58
N LYS A 136 6.04 10.83 17.55
CA LYS A 136 5.68 12.24 17.68
C LYS A 136 6.94 13.06 17.88
N GLN A 137 7.13 14.11 17.07
CA GLN A 137 8.26 15.02 17.20
C GLN A 137 8.16 15.74 18.56
N GLN A 138 9.06 15.39 19.47
CA GLN A 138 9.41 16.34 20.52
C GLN A 138 10.33 17.36 19.86
N ASN A 139 10.02 18.63 19.95
CA ASN A 139 10.66 19.86 19.46
C ASN A 139 12.19 19.86 19.19
N LYS A 140 12.77 18.81 18.61
CA LYS A 140 14.12 18.77 18.08
C LYS A 140 14.09 17.94 16.81
N SER A 141 14.69 18.49 15.74
CA SER A 141 14.95 17.77 14.51
C SER A 141 15.68 16.47 14.83
N THR A 142 14.94 15.37 14.85
CA THR A 142 15.53 14.04 14.98
C THR A 142 15.66 13.49 13.58
N GLU A 143 16.89 13.38 13.10
CA GLU A 143 17.18 12.63 11.90
C GLU A 143 17.01 11.15 12.24
N TYR A 144 16.08 10.48 11.55
CA TYR A 144 15.91 9.04 11.68
C TYR A 144 16.92 8.35 10.79
N ILE A 145 17.79 7.54 11.39
CA ILE A 145 18.58 6.59 10.62
C ILE A 145 17.78 5.30 10.60
N ILE A 146 17.17 5.02 9.45
CA ILE A 146 16.56 3.72 9.17
C ILE A 146 17.68 2.84 8.66
N VAL A 147 18.06 1.86 9.44
CA VAL A 147 19.10 0.90 9.06
C VAL A 147 18.43 -0.41 8.66
#